data_7d787a5cf3035f102fee1654941d53d5
#
_entry.id   7d787a5cf3035f102fee1654941d53d5
#
_cell.length_a   1.000
_cell.length_b   1.000
_cell.length_c   1.000
_cell.angle_alpha   90.00
_cell.angle_beta   90.00
_cell.angle_gamma   90.00
#
_symmetry.space_group_name_H-M   'P 1'
#
loop_
_entity.id
_entity.type
_entity.pdbx_description
1 polymer ?
#
loop_
_entity_poly.entity_id
_entity_poly.type
_entity_poly.pdbx_seq_one_letter_code
_entity_poly.pdbx_strand_id
1 'polypeptide(L)'
;MVPEPWERHKNMPDYKRDFYEYHACLMEPWDGPASMAISDGIQVGATLDRNGLRPSRYYVTSDDKVILASEVGVVGNIDPKTVIKKGRLEPGRMFLIDMEEGRIINDSELKERLLKKSPMENGSKKIASI
;
A
#
# COMPACT_ATOMS: atom_id res chain seq x y z
N MET A 1 11.27 3.53 3.46
CA MET A 1 10.05 2.87 3.96
C MET A 1 8.92 3.90 4.06
N VAL A 2 7.72 3.55 3.61
CA VAL A 2 6.51 4.40 3.78
C VAL A 2 5.58 3.67 4.76
N PRO A 3 5.70 3.93 6.08
CA PRO A 3 4.93 3.20 7.08
C PRO A 3 3.53 3.78 7.26
N GLU A 4 2.61 2.95 7.73
CA GLU A 4 1.42 3.45 8.44
C GLU A 4 1.83 3.94 9.85
N PRO A 5 0.99 4.73 10.55
CA PRO A 5 1.26 5.13 11.94
C PRO A 5 1.26 3.89 12.86
N TRP A 6 2.42 3.38 13.24
CA TRP A 6 2.56 2.12 13.97
C TRP A 6 3.03 2.28 15.43
N GLU A 7 3.85 3.30 15.72
CA GLU A 7 4.50 3.46 17.02
C GLU A 7 3.53 3.59 18.20
N ARG A 8 2.41 4.27 17.98
CA ARG A 8 1.39 4.52 19.01
C ARG A 8 0.07 3.82 18.78
N HIS A 9 0.03 2.87 17.83
CA HIS A 9 -1.20 2.16 17.50
C HIS A 9 -1.45 1.01 18.49
N LYS A 10 -2.31 1.24 19.49
CA LYS A 10 -2.57 0.30 20.59
C LYS A 10 -3.10 -1.07 20.14
N ASN A 11 -3.85 -1.12 19.06
CA ASN A 11 -4.52 -2.33 18.57
C ASN A 11 -3.83 -2.95 17.34
N MET A 12 -2.57 -2.59 17.08
CA MET A 12 -1.83 -3.19 15.97
C MET A 12 -1.39 -4.61 16.37
N PRO A 13 -1.61 -5.63 15.51
CA PRO A 13 -1.07 -6.97 15.74
C PRO A 13 0.45 -6.95 15.89
N ASP A 14 0.98 -7.78 16.80
CA ASP A 14 2.40 -7.79 17.14
C ASP A 14 3.29 -8.06 15.92
N TYR A 15 2.93 -9.04 15.08
CA TYR A 15 3.67 -9.35 13.86
C TYR A 15 3.83 -8.15 12.91
N LYS A 16 2.84 -7.27 12.89
CA LYS A 16 2.85 -6.07 12.05
C LYS A 16 3.72 -4.98 12.66
N ARG A 17 3.73 -4.88 13.99
CA ARG A 17 4.62 -4.00 14.74
C ARG A 17 6.06 -4.41 14.56
N ASP A 18 6.36 -5.70 14.73
CA ASP A 18 7.71 -6.26 14.56
C ASP A 18 8.26 -6.02 13.16
N PHE A 19 7.39 -6.11 12.14
CA PHE A 19 7.75 -5.77 10.76
C PHE A 19 8.21 -4.32 10.63
N TYR A 20 7.46 -3.37 11.18
CA TYR A 20 7.84 -1.95 11.11
C TYR A 20 9.09 -1.65 11.95
N GLU A 21 9.20 -2.23 13.12
CA GLU A 21 10.36 -2.07 14.00
C GLU A 21 11.64 -2.58 13.33
N TYR A 22 11.58 -3.77 12.74
CA TYR A 22 12.71 -4.33 11.98
C TYR A 22 13.14 -3.41 10.83
N HIS A 23 12.20 -2.95 10.02
CA HIS A 23 12.52 -2.09 8.88
C HIS A 23 12.95 -0.68 9.32
N ALA A 24 12.48 -0.18 10.44
CA ALA A 24 12.94 1.08 11.00
C ALA A 24 14.40 1.07 11.43
N CYS A 25 14.93 -0.11 11.80
CA CYS A 25 16.36 -0.29 12.07
C CYS A 25 17.22 -0.27 10.79
N LEU A 26 16.63 -0.61 9.64
CA LEU A 26 17.36 -0.70 8.37
C LEU A 26 17.35 0.60 7.57
N MET A 27 16.29 1.36 7.66
CA MET A 27 16.11 2.58 6.89
C MET A 27 15.16 3.57 7.58
N GLU A 28 15.42 4.83 7.41
CA GLU A 28 14.55 5.88 7.90
C GLU A 28 13.16 5.84 7.24
N PRO A 29 12.09 6.16 7.98
CA PRO A 29 10.76 6.31 7.41
C PRO A 29 10.72 7.50 6.46
N TRP A 30 9.93 7.38 5.40
CA TRP A 30 9.68 8.50 4.51
C TRP A 30 9.03 9.65 5.28
N ASP A 31 9.57 10.83 5.11
CA ASP A 31 9.02 12.08 5.64
C ASP A 31 8.54 12.99 4.51
N GLY A 32 7.38 13.59 4.72
CA GLY A 32 6.75 14.50 3.78
C GLY A 32 5.63 13.88 2.91
N PRO A 33 4.91 14.75 2.17
CA PRO A 33 3.81 14.32 1.30
C PRO A 33 4.32 13.48 0.13
N ALA A 34 3.75 12.29 -0.06
CA ALA A 34 4.08 11.40 -1.17
C ALA A 34 2.87 10.63 -1.67
N SER A 35 2.83 10.45 -2.99
CA SER A 35 1.99 9.47 -3.67
C SER A 35 2.91 8.71 -4.63
N MET A 36 3.13 7.44 -4.34
CA MET A 36 4.08 6.61 -5.08
C MET A 36 3.32 5.55 -5.87
N ALA A 37 3.69 5.37 -7.13
CA ALA A 37 3.25 4.28 -7.97
C ALA A 37 4.46 3.41 -8.32
N ILE A 38 4.28 2.10 -8.27
CA ILE A 38 5.31 1.11 -8.55
C ILE A 38 4.76 0.02 -9.47
N SER A 39 5.62 -0.58 -10.27
CA SER A 39 5.27 -1.75 -11.08
C SER A 39 6.50 -2.64 -11.27
N ASP A 40 6.26 -3.95 -11.30
CA ASP A 40 7.24 -4.98 -11.67
C ASP A 40 6.94 -5.63 -13.03
N GLY A 41 5.92 -5.13 -13.73
CA GLY A 41 5.46 -5.66 -15.02
C GLY A 41 4.30 -6.65 -14.91
N ILE A 42 4.06 -7.22 -13.73
CA ILE A 42 2.95 -8.16 -13.43
C ILE A 42 2.00 -7.52 -12.43
N GLN A 43 2.55 -6.82 -11.47
CA GLN A 43 1.79 -6.13 -10.44
C GLN A 43 1.97 -4.62 -10.54
N VAL A 44 0.93 -3.89 -10.23
CA VAL A 44 0.94 -2.43 -10.13
C VAL A 44 0.48 -2.04 -8.73
N GLY A 45 1.31 -1.29 -8.04
CA GLY A 45 1.04 -0.84 -6.69
C GLY A 45 1.04 0.67 -6.56
N ALA A 46 0.33 1.16 -5.56
CA ALA A 46 0.39 2.54 -5.16
C ALA A 46 0.24 2.69 -3.65
N THR A 47 0.87 3.70 -3.10
CA THR A 47 0.79 4.04 -1.69
C THR A 47 0.88 5.54 -1.47
N LEU A 48 0.24 6.02 -0.42
CA LEU A 48 0.39 7.38 0.08
C LEU A 48 1.33 7.39 1.29
N ASP A 49 1.86 8.58 1.59
CA ASP A 49 2.50 8.82 2.87
C ASP A 49 1.54 8.55 4.05
N ARG A 50 2.10 8.40 5.26
CA ARG A 50 1.32 8.08 6.47
C ARG A 50 0.23 9.10 6.81
N ASN A 51 0.37 10.35 6.39
CA ASN A 51 -0.59 11.42 6.62
C ASN A 51 -1.60 11.57 5.48
N GLY A 52 -1.31 11.01 4.31
CA GLY A 52 -2.19 11.05 3.13
C GLY A 52 -2.49 12.45 2.64
N LEU A 53 -1.51 13.36 2.71
CA LEU A 53 -1.69 14.76 2.33
C LEU A 53 -1.90 14.94 0.83
N ARG A 54 -1.34 14.05 0.01
CA ARG A 54 -1.59 14.07 -1.43
C ARG A 54 -2.89 13.32 -1.76
N PRO A 55 -3.78 13.92 -2.56
CA PRO A 55 -4.94 13.21 -3.06
C PRO A 55 -4.48 12.14 -4.07
N SER A 56 -5.13 10.98 -4.01
CA SER A 56 -4.98 9.95 -5.03
C SER A 56 -6.26 9.15 -5.11
N ARG A 57 -6.80 9.05 -6.31
CA ARG A 57 -8.09 8.40 -6.58
C ARG A 57 -7.93 7.34 -7.65
N TYR A 58 -8.76 6.32 -7.58
CA TYR A 58 -8.81 5.29 -8.61
C TYR A 58 -10.22 5.04 -9.12
N TYR A 59 -10.27 4.59 -10.35
CA TYR A 59 -11.47 4.11 -11.02
C TYR A 59 -11.23 2.70 -11.52
N VAL A 60 -12.22 1.85 -11.37
CA VAL A 60 -12.27 0.53 -12.01
C VAL A 60 -13.36 0.59 -13.06
N THR A 61 -13.03 0.18 -14.27
CA THR A 61 -13.94 0.26 -15.42
C THR A 61 -14.41 -1.12 -15.86
N SER A 62 -15.52 -1.15 -16.61
CA SER A 62 -16.12 -2.40 -17.12
C SER A 62 -15.31 -3.09 -18.20
N ASP A 63 -14.32 -2.41 -18.76
CA ASP A 63 -13.35 -2.95 -19.71
C ASP A 63 -12.03 -3.37 -19.04
N ASP A 64 -12.12 -3.78 -17.77
CA ASP A 64 -11.04 -4.34 -16.95
C ASP A 64 -9.80 -3.43 -16.80
N LYS A 65 -10.02 -2.11 -16.78
CA LYS A 65 -8.96 -1.14 -16.52
C LYS A 65 -9.05 -0.58 -15.12
N VAL A 66 -7.91 -0.35 -14.50
CA VAL A 66 -7.77 0.45 -13.28
C VAL A 66 -6.99 1.70 -13.60
N ILE A 67 -7.57 2.83 -13.32
CA ILE A 67 -6.99 4.14 -13.56
C ILE A 67 -6.72 4.80 -12.22
N LEU A 68 -5.48 5.11 -11.95
CA LEU A 68 -5.05 5.84 -10.77
C LEU A 68 -4.58 7.23 -11.16
N ALA A 69 -5.09 8.24 -10.51
CA ALA A 69 -4.72 9.63 -10.74
C ALA A 69 -4.75 10.47 -9.47
N SER A 70 -3.89 11.48 -9.41
CA SER A 70 -3.87 12.43 -8.30
C SER A 70 -5.14 13.29 -8.26
N GLU A 71 -5.72 13.59 -9.42
CA GLU A 71 -6.89 14.44 -9.54
C GLU A 71 -7.96 13.87 -10.47
N VAL A 72 -9.18 14.30 -10.28
CA VAL A 72 -10.30 13.99 -11.19
C VAL A 72 -10.09 14.73 -12.51
N GLY A 73 -10.19 14.00 -13.63
CA GLY A 73 -10.08 14.61 -14.96
C GLY A 73 -8.67 14.63 -15.56
N VAL A 74 -7.64 14.16 -14.84
CA VAL A 74 -6.27 14.03 -15.38
C VAL A 74 -6.24 13.09 -16.59
N VAL A 75 -6.99 12.00 -16.51
CA VAL A 75 -7.22 11.14 -17.67
C VAL A 75 -8.52 11.60 -18.31
N GLY A 76 -8.40 12.39 -19.38
CA GLY A 76 -9.55 12.91 -20.11
C GLY A 76 -10.47 11.80 -20.62
N ASN A 77 -11.78 12.07 -20.67
CA ASN A 77 -12.80 11.24 -21.32
C ASN A 77 -12.94 9.78 -20.85
N ILE A 78 -12.92 9.55 -19.54
CA ILE A 78 -13.46 8.31 -19.01
C ILE A 78 -14.99 8.42 -19.10
N ASP A 79 -15.62 7.57 -19.90
CA ASP A 79 -17.09 7.51 -19.94
C ASP A 79 -17.61 7.12 -18.55
N PRO A 80 -18.40 7.97 -17.88
CA PRO A 80 -18.92 7.67 -16.55
C PRO A 80 -19.74 6.38 -16.48
N LYS A 81 -20.29 5.94 -17.61
CA LYS A 81 -21.07 4.70 -17.71
C LYS A 81 -20.22 3.44 -17.61
N THR A 82 -18.94 3.54 -17.94
CA THR A 82 -18.01 2.40 -17.84
C THR A 82 -17.42 2.24 -16.44
N VAL A 83 -17.56 3.22 -15.57
CA VAL A 83 -16.97 3.18 -14.23
C VAL A 83 -17.80 2.30 -13.29
N ILE A 84 -17.27 1.15 -12.90
CA ILE A 84 -17.90 0.22 -11.96
C ILE A 84 -17.63 0.62 -10.51
N LYS A 85 -16.43 1.06 -10.22
CA LYS A 85 -15.99 1.40 -8.86
C LYS A 85 -15.13 2.64 -8.84
N LYS A 86 -15.33 3.47 -7.82
CA LYS A 86 -14.51 4.64 -7.51
C LYS A 86 -13.99 4.53 -6.10
N GLY A 87 -12.74 4.94 -5.88
CA GLY A 87 -12.16 4.93 -4.54
C GLY A 87 -11.04 5.95 -4.40
N ARG A 88 -10.58 6.06 -3.16
CA ARG A 88 -9.39 6.84 -2.79
C ARG A 88 -8.34 5.90 -2.24
N LEU A 89 -7.07 6.24 -2.44
CA LEU A 89 -6.01 5.63 -1.66
C LEU A 89 -6.12 6.12 -0.21
N GLU A 90 -5.90 5.21 0.72
CA GLU A 90 -5.92 5.51 2.14
C GLU A 90 -4.50 5.77 2.64
N PRO A 91 -4.31 6.71 3.59
CA PRO A 91 -3.01 6.99 4.18
C PRO A 91 -2.33 5.74 4.75
N GLY A 92 -1.04 5.57 4.45
CA GLY A 92 -0.24 4.45 4.95
C GLY A 92 -0.68 3.05 4.52
N ARG A 93 -1.66 2.95 3.61
CA ARG A 93 -2.12 1.68 3.05
C ARG A 93 -1.61 1.48 1.64
N MET A 94 -1.33 0.24 1.32
CA MET A 94 -0.93 -0.18 -0.02
C MET A 94 -2.15 -0.56 -0.85
N PHE A 95 -2.16 -0.10 -2.08
CA PHE A 95 -3.11 -0.50 -3.11
C PHE A 95 -2.34 -1.32 -4.14
N LEU A 96 -2.72 -2.56 -4.35
CA LEU A 96 -2.05 -3.45 -5.28
C LEU A 96 -3.06 -4.05 -6.25
N ILE A 97 -2.68 -4.08 -7.51
CA ILE A 97 -3.39 -4.76 -8.58
C ILE A 97 -2.48 -5.88 -9.05
N ASP A 98 -2.97 -7.10 -9.01
CA ASP A 98 -2.31 -8.26 -9.59
C ASP A 98 -2.95 -8.54 -10.95
N MET A 99 -2.17 -8.39 -12.02
CA MET A 99 -2.67 -8.57 -13.39
C MET A 99 -2.79 -10.04 -13.78
N GLU A 100 -2.06 -10.94 -13.12
CA GLU A 100 -2.24 -12.39 -13.33
C GLU A 100 -3.48 -12.91 -12.61
N GLU A 101 -3.71 -12.48 -11.36
CA GLU A 101 -4.94 -12.82 -10.62
C GLU A 101 -6.15 -12.01 -11.12
N GLY A 102 -5.94 -10.93 -11.87
CA GLY A 102 -6.99 -10.06 -12.41
C GLY A 102 -7.81 -9.35 -11.34
N ARG A 103 -7.21 -9.01 -10.18
CA ARG A 103 -7.93 -8.40 -9.08
C ARG A 103 -7.10 -7.39 -8.28
N ILE A 104 -7.81 -6.58 -7.52
CA ILE A 104 -7.23 -5.68 -6.54
C ILE A 104 -7.02 -6.46 -5.23
N ILE A 105 -5.79 -6.41 -4.72
CA ILE A 105 -5.40 -7.01 -3.44
C ILE A 105 -5.47 -5.91 -2.38
N ASN A 106 -6.17 -6.16 -1.29
CA ASN A 106 -6.26 -5.20 -0.20
C ASN A 106 -5.01 -5.18 0.69
N ASP A 107 -4.81 -4.08 1.40
CA ASP A 107 -3.64 -3.84 2.25
C ASP A 107 -3.41 -4.95 3.30
N SER A 108 -4.45 -5.44 3.92
CA SER A 108 -4.34 -6.46 4.96
C SER A 108 -3.86 -7.80 4.39
N GLU A 109 -4.42 -8.22 3.26
CA GLU A 109 -4.02 -9.43 2.56
C GLU A 109 -2.57 -9.32 2.06
N LEU A 110 -2.20 -8.18 1.48
CA LEU A 110 -0.86 -7.94 1.00
C LEU A 110 0.17 -8.01 2.13
N LYS A 111 -0.09 -7.35 3.25
CA LYS A 111 0.78 -7.39 4.42
C LYS A 111 0.89 -8.79 5.01
N GLU A 112 -0.21 -9.53 5.07
CA GLU A 112 -0.19 -10.93 5.51
C GLU A 112 0.64 -11.82 4.58
N ARG A 113 0.53 -11.66 3.26
CA ARG A 113 1.36 -12.37 2.28
C ARG A 113 2.85 -12.07 2.45
N LEU A 114 3.21 -10.80 2.64
CA LEU A 114 4.60 -10.38 2.84
C LEU A 114 5.19 -10.98 4.13
N LEU A 115 4.42 -10.99 5.20
CA LEU A 115 4.87 -11.46 6.50
C LEU A 115 5.01 -12.99 6.54
N LYS A 116 4.12 -13.73 5.89
CA LYS A 116 4.23 -15.19 5.77
C LYS A 116 5.42 -15.65 4.92
N LYS A 117 5.87 -14.82 3.96
CA LYS A 117 7.04 -15.13 3.11
C LYS A 117 8.37 -14.76 3.76
N SER A 118 8.37 -13.95 4.81
CA SER A 118 9.59 -13.46 5.44
C SER A 118 9.89 -14.24 6.73
N PRO A 119 11.11 -14.78 6.92
CA PRO A 119 11.51 -15.47 8.15
C PRO A 119 11.74 -14.52 9.32
N MET A 120 10.92 -13.48 9.47
CA MET A 120 11.11 -12.41 10.44
C MET A 120 10.81 -12.80 11.89
N GLU A 121 10.02 -13.85 12.14
CA GLU A 121 9.79 -14.37 13.50
C GLU A 121 11.06 -14.77 14.24
N ASN A 122 12.11 -15.15 13.50
CA ASN A 122 13.41 -15.51 14.09
C ASN A 122 14.39 -14.32 14.17
N GLY A 123 14.16 -13.24 13.44
CA GLY A 123 15.04 -12.08 13.39
C GLY A 123 14.84 -11.10 14.55
N SER A 124 13.60 -10.75 14.87
CA SER A 124 13.30 -9.80 15.95
C SER A 124 13.69 -10.33 17.33
N LYS A 125 13.51 -11.64 17.57
CA LYS A 125 13.95 -12.29 18.82
C LYS A 125 15.48 -12.30 18.98
N LYS A 126 16.25 -12.31 17.89
CA LYS A 126 17.72 -12.23 17.93
C LYS A 126 18.24 -10.82 18.19
N ILE A 127 17.56 -9.81 17.69
CA ILE A 127 17.95 -8.40 17.88
C ILE A 127 17.62 -7.94 19.31
N ALA A 128 16.50 -8.37 19.87
CA ALA A 128 16.11 -8.06 21.25
C ALA A 128 16.96 -8.78 22.32
N SER A 129 17.80 -9.74 21.94
CA SER A 129 18.69 -10.50 22.83
C SER A 129 20.16 -10.04 22.76
N ILE A 130 20.45 -8.98 22.04
CA ILE A 130 21.74 -8.30 21.99
C ILE A 130 21.67 -7.01 22.79
#